data_4eee6d6dba738980e4a384b136b633a8
#
_entry.id   4eee6d6dba738980e4a384b136b633a8
#
_cell.length_a   1.000
_cell.length_b   1.000
_cell.length_c   1.000
_cell.angle_alpha   90.00
_cell.angle_beta   90.00
_cell.angle_gamma   90.00
#
_symmetry.space_group_name_H-M   'P 1'
#
loop_
_entity.id
_entity.type
_entity.pdbx_description
1 polymer ?
#
loop_
_entity_poly.entity_id
_entity_poly.type
_entity_poly.pdbx_seq_one_letter_code
_entity_poly.pdbx_strand_id
1 'polypeptide(L)'
;MTSSIRWRLFTGVTLLIAFFVFFSWILNTNYLEKYYLSQKNNALMRNAKTIDRLYPDHLEDAYLEIESLERNSGIHVMILDSSMVIQYFSMARRKPDTGIYLLMSRQDELAQKGSISELSRDRFLKTDFLNLIYLLNNGHYLILNTPLAAIEQSAGIANRFFLYTGVITIILASILAFAFSRRFTRPILELNDIAQSMARLDFTKKYRITTNDELEELGQSINSLSDQLNEAISDLQGANAKLKEDIERKRHIDEMRKEFVYSVSHELKTPLALIQGYAEGLKVN
;
A
#
# COMPACT_ATOMS: atom_id res chain seq x y z
N MET A 1 -26.05 1.92 -7.99
CA MET A 1 -25.70 1.29 -6.69
C MET A 1 -24.38 1.89 -6.22
N THR A 2 -24.43 2.86 -5.30
CA THR A 2 -23.22 3.46 -4.72
C THR A 2 -22.65 2.45 -3.73
N SER A 3 -21.51 1.84 -4.09
CA SER A 3 -20.81 0.94 -3.18
C SER A 3 -20.42 1.73 -1.92
N SER A 4 -20.80 1.21 -0.75
CA SER A 4 -20.45 1.79 0.56
C SER A 4 -18.95 2.08 0.62
N ILE A 5 -18.54 3.21 1.23
CA ILE A 5 -17.13 3.58 1.48
C ILE A 5 -16.35 2.40 2.06
N ARG A 6 -16.99 1.61 2.93
CA ARG A 6 -16.44 0.39 3.51
C ARG A 6 -15.99 -0.62 2.45
N TRP A 7 -16.82 -0.90 1.44
CA TRP A 7 -16.49 -1.84 0.37
C TRP A 7 -15.39 -1.30 -0.54
N ARG A 8 -15.36 0.00 -0.81
CA ARG A 8 -14.31 0.63 -1.61
C ARG A 8 -12.95 0.57 -0.92
N LEU A 9 -12.89 0.85 0.39
CA LEU A 9 -11.65 0.73 1.17
C LEU A 9 -11.18 -0.74 1.24
N PHE A 10 -12.08 -1.66 1.58
CA PHE A 10 -11.76 -3.08 1.65
C PHE A 10 -11.23 -3.61 0.31
N THR A 11 -11.95 -3.37 -0.79
CA THR A 11 -11.53 -3.83 -2.12
C THR A 11 -10.25 -3.15 -2.58
N GLY A 12 -10.08 -1.85 -2.32
CA GLY A 12 -8.87 -1.11 -2.68
C GLY A 12 -7.62 -1.65 -1.99
N VAL A 13 -7.68 -1.86 -0.68
CA VAL A 13 -6.57 -2.41 0.10
C VAL A 13 -6.27 -3.85 -0.30
N THR A 14 -7.30 -4.68 -0.46
CA THR A 14 -7.13 -6.09 -0.86
C THR A 14 -6.52 -6.21 -2.26
N LEU A 15 -6.97 -5.41 -3.23
CA LEU A 15 -6.40 -5.37 -4.57
C LEU A 15 -4.95 -4.89 -4.58
N LEU A 16 -4.63 -3.88 -3.77
CA LEU A 16 -3.26 -3.38 -3.66
C LEU A 16 -2.32 -4.46 -3.13
N ILE A 17 -2.72 -5.19 -2.07
CA ILE A 17 -1.93 -6.28 -1.51
C ILE A 17 -1.80 -7.43 -2.51
N ALA A 18 -2.90 -7.81 -3.17
CA ALA A 18 -2.88 -8.84 -4.20
C ALA A 18 -1.94 -8.46 -5.36
N PHE A 19 -1.94 -7.19 -5.76
CA PHE A 19 -1.01 -6.67 -6.77
C PHE A 19 0.44 -6.79 -6.33
N PHE A 20 0.78 -6.40 -5.08
CA PHE A 20 2.14 -6.53 -4.57
C PHE A 20 2.60 -7.99 -4.47
N VAL A 21 1.75 -8.89 -4.01
CA VAL A 21 2.07 -10.32 -3.95
C VAL A 21 2.28 -10.88 -5.36
N PHE A 22 1.41 -10.54 -6.30
CA PHE A 22 1.53 -10.96 -7.70
C PHE A 22 2.79 -10.40 -8.36
N PHE A 23 3.06 -9.12 -8.18
CA PHE A 23 4.27 -8.46 -8.70
C PHE A 23 5.55 -9.09 -8.12
N SER A 24 5.57 -9.33 -6.81
CA SER A 24 6.69 -9.99 -6.15
C SER A 24 6.88 -11.43 -6.65
N TRP A 25 5.79 -12.16 -6.92
CA TRP A 25 5.85 -13.49 -7.52
C TRP A 25 6.45 -13.46 -8.92
N ILE A 26 6.06 -12.50 -9.77
CA ILE A 26 6.65 -12.31 -11.11
C ILE A 26 8.15 -12.02 -11.00
N LEU A 27 8.55 -11.12 -10.11
CA LEU A 27 9.96 -10.82 -9.87
C LEU A 27 10.73 -12.07 -9.43
N ASN A 28 10.20 -12.80 -8.44
CA ASN A 28 10.83 -14.01 -7.95
C ASN A 28 11.01 -15.03 -9.07
N THR A 29 9.96 -15.30 -9.85
CA THR A 29 10.01 -16.32 -10.93
C THR A 29 10.99 -15.95 -12.05
N ASN A 30 11.10 -14.65 -12.42
CA ASN A 30 11.91 -14.24 -13.57
C ASN A 30 13.36 -13.88 -13.22
N TYR A 31 13.62 -13.45 -11.99
CA TYR A 31 14.93 -12.90 -11.61
C TYR A 31 15.70 -13.78 -10.64
N LEU A 32 15.04 -14.64 -9.87
CA LEU A 32 15.71 -15.47 -8.85
C LEU A 32 16.78 -16.38 -9.45
N GLU A 33 16.48 -17.07 -10.53
CA GLU A 33 17.41 -17.95 -11.22
C GLU A 33 18.62 -17.17 -11.75
N LYS A 34 18.39 -16.05 -12.43
CA LYS A 34 19.47 -15.18 -12.95
C LYS A 34 20.35 -14.65 -11.83
N TYR A 35 19.75 -14.29 -10.72
CA TYR A 35 20.47 -13.82 -9.53
C TYR A 35 21.38 -14.94 -8.96
N TYR A 36 20.85 -16.15 -8.81
CA TYR A 36 21.64 -17.28 -8.35
C TYR A 36 22.78 -17.63 -9.31
N LEU A 37 22.52 -17.63 -10.62
CA LEU A 37 23.56 -17.84 -11.64
C LEU A 37 24.67 -16.78 -11.54
N SER A 38 24.32 -15.52 -11.39
CA SER A 38 25.29 -14.45 -11.21
C SER A 38 26.11 -14.62 -9.93
N GLN A 39 25.47 -14.95 -8.80
CA GLN A 39 26.16 -15.22 -7.54
C GLN A 39 27.11 -16.43 -7.65
N LYS A 40 26.67 -17.50 -8.31
CA LYS A 40 27.49 -18.68 -8.49
C LYS A 40 28.69 -18.43 -9.40
N ASN A 41 28.48 -17.66 -10.49
CA ASN A 41 29.58 -17.23 -11.37
C ASN A 41 30.62 -16.40 -10.62
N ASN A 42 30.18 -15.44 -9.79
CA ASN A 42 31.08 -14.65 -8.93
C ASN A 42 31.83 -15.54 -7.91
N ALA A 43 31.18 -16.57 -7.38
CA ALA A 43 31.83 -17.54 -6.49
C ALA A 43 32.88 -18.36 -7.22
N LEU A 44 32.57 -18.86 -8.42
CA LEU A 44 33.55 -19.57 -9.26
C LEU A 44 34.77 -18.69 -9.56
N MET A 45 34.55 -17.43 -9.91
CA MET A 45 35.62 -16.47 -10.17
C MET A 45 36.50 -16.21 -8.92
N ARG A 46 35.90 -16.11 -7.73
CA ARG A 46 36.67 -16.01 -6.47
C ARG A 46 37.51 -17.27 -6.23
N ASN A 47 36.92 -18.45 -6.42
CA ASN A 47 37.63 -19.72 -6.26
C ASN A 47 38.76 -19.88 -7.29
N ALA A 48 38.54 -19.46 -8.55
CA ALA A 48 39.58 -19.46 -9.57
C ALA A 48 40.78 -18.58 -9.16
N LYS A 49 40.54 -17.37 -8.68
CA LYS A 49 41.59 -16.49 -8.18
C LYS A 49 42.29 -17.01 -6.92
N THR A 50 41.59 -17.80 -6.11
CA THR A 50 42.20 -18.43 -4.94
C THR A 50 43.10 -19.56 -5.39
N ILE A 51 42.65 -20.41 -6.30
CA ILE A 51 43.47 -21.52 -6.88
C ILE A 51 44.69 -20.94 -7.60
N ASP A 52 44.55 -19.86 -8.38
CA ASP A 52 45.65 -19.19 -9.08
C ASP A 52 46.77 -18.71 -8.13
N ARG A 53 46.41 -18.31 -6.92
CA ARG A 53 47.35 -17.92 -5.88
C ARG A 53 48.00 -19.10 -5.16
N LEU A 54 47.28 -20.21 -4.98
CA LEU A 54 47.73 -21.41 -4.28
C LEU A 54 48.57 -22.34 -5.16
N TYR A 55 48.47 -22.21 -6.49
CA TYR A 55 49.10 -23.05 -7.48
C TYR A 55 50.15 -22.28 -8.30
N PRO A 56 51.29 -21.85 -7.68
CA PRO A 56 52.33 -21.15 -8.44
C PRO A 56 53.17 -22.10 -9.28
N ASP A 57 53.75 -23.20 -8.70
CA ASP A 57 54.70 -24.10 -9.40
C ASP A 57 54.59 -25.59 -9.04
N HIS A 58 54.06 -25.98 -7.87
CA HIS A 58 53.94 -27.35 -7.42
C HIS A 58 52.55 -27.76 -7.00
N LEU A 59 52.00 -28.79 -7.67
CA LEU A 59 50.62 -29.27 -7.45
C LEU A 59 50.47 -29.96 -6.09
N GLU A 60 51.51 -30.60 -5.56
CA GLU A 60 51.45 -31.40 -4.35
C GLU A 60 51.08 -30.52 -3.11
N ASP A 61 51.57 -29.30 -3.04
CA ASP A 61 51.31 -28.38 -1.93
C ASP A 61 49.88 -27.81 -1.98
N ALA A 62 49.30 -27.63 -3.17
CA ALA A 62 47.97 -27.08 -3.38
C ALA A 62 46.85 -28.14 -3.37
N TYR A 63 47.19 -29.44 -3.45
CA TYR A 63 46.21 -30.51 -3.64
C TYR A 63 45.15 -30.56 -2.54
N LEU A 64 45.51 -30.52 -1.28
CA LEU A 64 44.60 -30.59 -0.12
C LEU A 64 43.70 -29.36 -0.03
N GLU A 65 44.22 -28.18 -0.38
CA GLU A 65 43.47 -26.96 -0.37
C GLU A 65 42.44 -26.90 -1.51
N ILE A 66 42.83 -27.36 -2.72
CA ILE A 66 41.90 -27.48 -3.86
C ILE A 66 40.79 -28.48 -3.53
N GLU A 67 41.11 -29.65 -2.96
CA GLU A 67 40.12 -30.64 -2.53
C GLU A 67 39.15 -30.08 -1.47
N SER A 68 39.69 -29.31 -0.53
CA SER A 68 38.86 -28.62 0.48
C SER A 68 37.90 -27.59 -0.15
N LEU A 69 38.37 -26.82 -1.12
CA LEU A 69 37.54 -25.87 -1.90
C LEU A 69 36.46 -26.62 -2.70
N GLU A 70 36.77 -27.73 -3.31
CA GLU A 70 35.82 -28.59 -4.03
C GLU A 70 34.67 -29.02 -3.12
N ARG A 71 34.99 -29.56 -1.95
CA ARG A 71 34.01 -30.05 -0.98
C ARG A 71 33.15 -28.93 -0.42
N ASN A 72 33.78 -27.81 -0.05
CA ASN A 72 33.06 -26.72 0.59
C ASN A 72 32.19 -25.89 -0.38
N SER A 73 32.62 -25.80 -1.66
CA SER A 73 31.92 -24.97 -2.67
C SER A 73 31.03 -25.79 -3.61
N GLY A 74 31.09 -27.11 -3.58
CA GLY A 74 30.37 -28.01 -4.48
C GLY A 74 30.75 -27.77 -5.94
N ILE A 75 32.03 -27.53 -6.18
CA ILE A 75 32.62 -27.33 -7.51
C ILE A 75 33.46 -28.52 -7.90
N HIS A 76 33.63 -28.74 -9.20
CA HIS A 76 34.60 -29.67 -9.73
C HIS A 76 35.74 -28.88 -10.37
N VAL A 77 36.96 -29.27 -10.07
CA VAL A 77 38.17 -28.60 -10.53
C VAL A 77 38.90 -29.50 -11.50
N MET A 78 39.38 -28.92 -12.60
CA MET A 78 40.33 -29.55 -13.52
C MET A 78 41.38 -28.52 -13.89
N ILE A 79 42.66 -28.96 -13.85
CA ILE A 79 43.79 -28.15 -14.28
C ILE A 79 44.50 -28.89 -15.41
N LEU A 80 44.73 -28.18 -16.52
CA LEU A 80 45.50 -28.67 -17.66
C LEU A 80 46.72 -27.78 -17.83
N ASP A 81 47.82 -28.39 -18.23
CA ASP A 81 48.99 -27.60 -18.62
C ASP A 81 48.83 -26.97 -20.03
N SER A 82 49.81 -26.18 -20.44
CA SER A 82 49.85 -25.55 -21.77
C SER A 82 49.81 -26.54 -22.94
N SER A 83 50.15 -27.81 -22.70
CA SER A 83 50.11 -28.92 -23.67
C SER A 83 48.80 -29.69 -23.61
N MET A 84 47.78 -29.22 -22.87
CA MET A 84 46.48 -29.86 -22.66
C MET A 84 46.56 -31.20 -21.89
N VAL A 85 47.63 -31.45 -21.14
CA VAL A 85 47.76 -32.64 -20.27
C VAL A 85 47.11 -32.31 -18.93
N ILE A 86 46.26 -33.23 -18.44
CA ILE A 86 45.57 -33.08 -17.16
C ILE A 86 46.58 -33.21 -16.01
N GLN A 87 46.75 -32.15 -15.26
CA GLN A 87 47.60 -32.09 -14.07
C GLN A 87 46.77 -32.37 -12.78
N TYR A 88 45.53 -31.90 -12.71
CA TYR A 88 44.59 -32.16 -11.61
C TYR A 88 43.21 -32.46 -12.15
N PHE A 89 42.54 -33.41 -11.53
CA PHE A 89 41.16 -33.75 -11.85
C PHE A 89 40.37 -34.17 -10.61
N SER A 90 39.22 -33.53 -10.39
CA SER A 90 38.32 -33.90 -9.31
C SER A 90 37.78 -35.32 -9.46
N MET A 91 37.99 -36.16 -8.45
CA MET A 91 37.54 -37.57 -8.45
C MET A 91 36.01 -37.73 -8.49
N ALA A 92 35.26 -36.72 -8.18
CA ALA A 92 33.79 -36.77 -8.14
C ALA A 92 33.16 -36.83 -9.55
N ARG A 93 33.91 -36.67 -10.64
CA ARG A 93 33.37 -36.65 -12.02
C ARG A 93 34.00 -37.71 -12.91
N ARG A 94 33.17 -38.44 -13.60
CA ARG A 94 33.59 -39.62 -14.40
C ARG A 94 34.13 -39.34 -15.82
N LYS A 95 33.92 -38.11 -16.37
CA LYS A 95 34.56 -37.64 -17.64
C LYS A 95 34.33 -36.13 -17.84
N PRO A 96 35.36 -35.39 -18.28
CA PRO A 96 35.30 -33.92 -18.40
C PRO A 96 35.05 -33.44 -19.84
N ASP A 97 34.05 -33.92 -20.55
CA ASP A 97 33.93 -33.66 -21.99
C ASP A 97 33.56 -32.22 -22.35
N THR A 98 32.73 -31.53 -21.53
CA THR A 98 32.16 -30.24 -21.91
C THR A 98 33.12 -29.08 -21.70
N GLY A 99 33.85 -29.04 -20.59
CA GLY A 99 34.81 -27.97 -20.28
C GLY A 99 36.01 -27.94 -21.21
N ILE A 100 36.55 -29.13 -21.56
CA ILE A 100 37.67 -29.24 -22.51
C ILE A 100 37.25 -28.82 -23.91
N TYR A 101 36.06 -29.25 -24.37
CA TYR A 101 35.53 -28.83 -25.65
C TYR A 101 35.36 -27.31 -25.74
N LEU A 102 34.84 -26.70 -24.68
CA LEU A 102 34.69 -25.24 -24.60
C LEU A 102 36.06 -24.53 -24.62
N LEU A 103 37.05 -25.05 -23.89
CA LEU A 103 38.41 -24.55 -23.91
C LEU A 103 39.00 -24.58 -25.34
N MET A 104 38.91 -25.74 -26.03
CA MET A 104 39.43 -25.89 -27.39
C MET A 104 38.74 -24.97 -28.40
N SER A 105 37.42 -24.75 -28.25
CA SER A 105 36.64 -23.94 -29.19
C SER A 105 36.81 -22.42 -29.03
N ARG A 106 37.31 -21.95 -27.86
CA ARG A 106 37.43 -20.51 -27.55
C ARG A 106 38.77 -20.10 -26.96
N GLN A 107 39.84 -20.76 -27.40
CA GLN A 107 41.21 -20.52 -26.89
C GLN A 107 41.66 -19.08 -27.13
N ASP A 108 41.33 -18.49 -28.30
CA ASP A 108 41.68 -17.11 -28.66
C ASP A 108 40.95 -16.09 -27.78
N GLU A 109 39.69 -16.36 -27.47
CA GLU A 109 38.88 -15.49 -26.58
C GLU A 109 39.38 -15.55 -25.14
N LEU A 110 39.76 -16.73 -24.66
CA LEU A 110 40.35 -16.93 -23.34
C LEU A 110 41.68 -16.19 -23.19
N ALA A 111 42.55 -16.23 -24.22
CA ALA A 111 43.81 -15.52 -24.20
C ALA A 111 43.61 -13.97 -24.10
N GLN A 112 42.55 -13.46 -24.70
CA GLN A 112 42.24 -12.02 -24.63
C GLN A 112 41.55 -11.58 -23.32
N LYS A 113 40.61 -12.39 -22.79
CA LYS A 113 39.77 -12.03 -21.64
C LYS A 113 40.29 -12.60 -20.31
N GLY A 114 41.19 -13.56 -20.32
CA GLY A 114 41.69 -14.27 -19.14
C GLY A 114 40.69 -15.24 -18.50
N SER A 115 39.43 -15.13 -18.82
CA SER A 115 38.36 -16.04 -18.32
C SER A 115 37.13 -16.05 -19.21
N ILE A 116 36.47 -17.22 -19.28
CA ILE A 116 35.21 -17.42 -20.01
C ILE A 116 34.26 -18.19 -19.11
N SER A 117 33.03 -17.72 -19.01
CA SER A 117 31.97 -18.42 -18.28
C SER A 117 30.82 -18.75 -19.22
N GLU A 118 30.40 -20.01 -19.25
CA GLU A 118 29.33 -20.47 -20.13
C GLU A 118 28.49 -21.57 -19.48
N LEU A 119 27.18 -21.55 -19.79
CA LEU A 119 26.27 -22.62 -19.45
C LEU A 119 26.36 -23.74 -20.49
N SER A 120 26.56 -24.98 -20.06
CA SER A 120 26.55 -26.13 -20.95
C SER A 120 25.69 -27.26 -20.39
N ARG A 121 25.01 -27.97 -21.29
CA ARG A 121 24.21 -29.13 -20.91
C ARG A 121 25.05 -30.40 -21.05
N ASP A 122 25.19 -31.09 -19.94
CA ASP A 122 25.82 -32.44 -20.00
C ASP A 122 24.83 -33.43 -20.62
N ARG A 123 25.26 -34.07 -21.72
CA ARG A 123 24.41 -34.99 -22.47
C ARG A 123 24.13 -36.30 -21.73
N PHE A 124 25.03 -36.73 -20.84
CA PHE A 124 24.87 -37.96 -20.08
C PHE A 124 24.07 -37.77 -18.81
N LEU A 125 24.33 -36.70 -18.06
CA LEU A 125 23.64 -36.39 -16.81
C LEU A 125 22.33 -35.64 -17.02
N LYS A 126 22.07 -35.15 -18.26
CA LYS A 126 20.90 -34.32 -18.62
C LYS A 126 20.72 -33.10 -17.69
N THR A 127 21.82 -32.63 -17.12
CA THR A 127 21.86 -31.52 -16.17
C THR A 127 22.68 -30.39 -16.77
N ASP A 128 22.25 -29.17 -16.51
CA ASP A 128 22.99 -28.00 -16.92
C ASP A 128 24.11 -27.70 -15.93
N PHE A 129 25.27 -27.30 -16.44
CA PHE A 129 26.48 -26.96 -15.70
C PHE A 129 26.88 -25.53 -16.02
N LEU A 130 27.28 -24.79 -15.01
CA LEU A 130 28.00 -23.54 -15.17
C LEU A 130 29.48 -23.86 -15.20
N ASN A 131 30.14 -23.59 -16.33
CA ASN A 131 31.56 -23.76 -16.50
C ASN A 131 32.26 -22.42 -16.50
N LEU A 132 33.33 -22.30 -15.74
CA LEU A 132 34.28 -21.20 -15.78
C LEU A 132 35.63 -21.74 -16.23
N ILE A 133 36.15 -21.21 -17.32
CA ILE A 133 37.52 -21.44 -17.77
C ILE A 133 38.33 -20.21 -17.42
N TYR A 134 39.46 -20.44 -16.78
CA TYR A 134 40.33 -19.36 -16.29
C TYR A 134 41.78 -19.67 -16.68
N LEU A 135 42.47 -18.69 -17.24
CA LEU A 135 43.89 -18.80 -17.57
C LEU A 135 44.70 -18.41 -16.31
N LEU A 136 45.41 -19.39 -15.76
CA LEU A 136 46.28 -19.19 -14.60
C LEU A 136 47.54 -18.42 -14.97
N ASN A 137 48.14 -17.74 -13.98
CA ASN A 137 49.35 -16.93 -14.16
C ASN A 137 50.57 -17.72 -14.67
N ASN A 138 50.62 -19.03 -14.40
CA ASN A 138 51.67 -19.94 -14.88
C ASN A 138 51.41 -20.47 -16.29
N GLY A 139 50.37 -20.00 -17.00
CA GLY A 139 50.01 -20.45 -18.33
C GLY A 139 49.20 -21.73 -18.40
N HIS A 140 48.80 -22.31 -17.27
CA HIS A 140 47.92 -23.48 -17.21
C HIS A 140 46.46 -23.06 -17.34
N TYR A 141 45.60 -23.99 -17.70
CA TYR A 141 44.17 -23.77 -17.83
C TYR A 141 43.42 -24.36 -16.65
N LEU A 142 42.64 -23.55 -15.96
CA LEU A 142 41.77 -23.98 -14.88
C LEU A 142 40.33 -24.04 -15.40
N ILE A 143 39.68 -25.18 -15.23
CA ILE A 143 38.27 -25.38 -15.53
C ILE A 143 37.55 -25.66 -14.23
N LEU A 144 36.65 -24.78 -13.86
CA LEU A 144 35.71 -24.95 -12.74
C LEU A 144 34.32 -25.21 -13.29
N ASN A 145 33.68 -26.25 -12.80
CA ASN A 145 32.28 -26.46 -13.14
C ASN A 145 31.45 -26.82 -11.93
N THR A 146 30.19 -26.40 -11.98
CA THR A 146 29.23 -26.66 -10.92
C THR A 146 27.85 -27.01 -11.53
N PRO A 147 27.20 -28.09 -11.03
CA PRO A 147 25.89 -28.47 -11.52
C PRO A 147 24.82 -27.45 -11.09
N LEU A 148 23.92 -27.14 -12.00
CA LEU A 148 22.82 -26.22 -11.75
C LEU A 148 21.57 -26.89 -11.18
N ALA A 149 21.49 -28.23 -11.19
CA ALA A 149 20.35 -28.99 -10.71
C ALA A 149 19.91 -28.58 -9.27
N ALA A 150 20.89 -28.37 -8.38
CA ALA A 150 20.63 -27.94 -7.03
C ALA A 150 20.04 -26.49 -6.98
N ILE A 151 20.46 -25.63 -7.91
CA ILE A 151 19.94 -24.24 -8.02
C ILE A 151 18.52 -24.28 -8.56
N GLU A 152 18.25 -25.01 -9.63
CA GLU A 152 16.92 -25.16 -10.20
C GLU A 152 15.93 -25.77 -9.20
N GLN A 153 16.37 -26.79 -8.47
CA GLN A 153 15.58 -27.41 -7.42
C GLN A 153 15.30 -26.43 -6.28
N SER A 154 16.32 -25.69 -5.83
CA SER A 154 16.17 -24.69 -4.77
C SER A 154 15.27 -23.54 -5.20
N ALA A 155 15.40 -23.05 -6.43
CA ALA A 155 14.54 -22.03 -7.01
C ALA A 155 13.09 -22.53 -7.13
N GLY A 156 12.88 -23.78 -7.52
CA GLY A 156 11.58 -24.42 -7.57
C GLY A 156 10.91 -24.55 -6.20
N ILE A 157 11.68 -24.93 -5.17
CA ILE A 157 11.19 -24.97 -3.77
C ILE A 157 10.85 -23.58 -3.28
N ALA A 158 11.72 -22.59 -3.50
CA ALA A 158 11.49 -21.21 -3.11
C ALA A 158 10.24 -20.63 -3.78
N ASN A 159 10.02 -20.93 -5.06
CA ASN A 159 8.85 -20.44 -5.80
C ASN A 159 7.54 -21.05 -5.27
N ARG A 160 7.53 -22.35 -4.93
CA ARG A 160 6.37 -22.99 -4.27
C ARG A 160 6.11 -22.40 -2.88
N PHE A 161 7.15 -22.23 -2.09
CA PHE A 161 7.06 -21.63 -0.77
C PHE A 161 6.50 -20.20 -0.87
N PHE A 162 6.97 -19.42 -1.84
CA PHE A 162 6.48 -18.07 -2.10
C PHE A 162 5.00 -18.06 -2.49
N LEU A 163 4.55 -19.03 -3.27
CA LEU A 163 3.14 -19.18 -3.62
C LEU A 163 2.26 -19.45 -2.39
N TYR A 164 2.67 -20.38 -1.52
CA TYR A 164 1.92 -20.68 -0.28
C TYR A 164 1.89 -19.47 0.67
N THR A 165 3.04 -18.85 0.91
CA THR A 165 3.11 -17.66 1.77
C THR A 165 2.34 -16.49 1.19
N GLY A 166 2.34 -16.32 -0.14
CA GLY A 166 1.55 -15.30 -0.84
C GLY A 166 0.04 -15.48 -0.64
N VAL A 167 -0.46 -16.70 -0.78
CA VAL A 167 -1.88 -17.02 -0.52
C VAL A 167 -2.25 -16.73 0.94
N ILE A 168 -1.43 -17.18 1.89
CA ILE A 168 -1.65 -16.92 3.32
C ILE A 168 -1.66 -15.42 3.60
N THR A 169 -0.72 -14.68 3.01
CA THR A 169 -0.63 -13.22 3.16
C THR A 169 -1.88 -12.52 2.65
N ILE A 170 -2.41 -12.91 1.49
CA ILE A 170 -3.64 -12.33 0.93
C ILE A 170 -4.83 -12.60 1.87
N ILE A 171 -4.95 -13.82 2.41
CA ILE A 171 -6.04 -14.17 3.34
C ILE A 171 -5.95 -13.33 4.62
N LEU A 172 -4.78 -13.30 5.27
CA LEU A 172 -4.55 -12.52 6.49
C LEU A 172 -4.78 -11.02 6.26
N ALA A 173 -4.24 -10.50 5.17
CA ALA A 173 -4.41 -9.10 4.80
C ALA A 173 -5.88 -8.75 4.52
N SER A 174 -6.64 -9.65 3.89
CA SER A 174 -8.07 -9.45 3.65
C SER A 174 -8.87 -9.41 4.96
N ILE A 175 -8.55 -10.29 5.92
CA ILE A 175 -9.17 -10.29 7.25
C ILE A 175 -8.86 -8.97 7.99
N LEU A 176 -7.59 -8.55 7.99
CA LEU A 176 -7.17 -7.31 8.62
C LEU A 176 -7.79 -6.09 7.94
N ALA A 177 -7.81 -6.03 6.60
CA ALA A 177 -8.44 -4.96 5.84
C ALA A 177 -9.94 -4.86 6.14
N PHE A 178 -10.63 -6.00 6.28
CA PHE A 178 -12.04 -6.03 6.67
C PHE A 178 -12.27 -5.50 8.07
N ALA A 179 -11.47 -5.94 9.05
CA ALA A 179 -11.56 -5.49 10.44
C ALA A 179 -11.26 -3.98 10.55
N PHE A 180 -10.19 -3.52 9.87
CA PHE A 180 -9.81 -2.12 9.82
C PHE A 180 -10.88 -1.26 9.15
N SER A 181 -11.36 -1.67 7.98
CA SER A 181 -12.44 -0.97 7.28
C SER A 181 -13.69 -0.83 8.15
N ARG A 182 -14.04 -1.86 8.92
CA ARG A 182 -15.19 -1.81 9.85
C ARG A 182 -14.93 -0.86 11.01
N ARG A 183 -13.73 -0.85 11.57
CA ARG A 183 -13.37 -0.01 12.72
C ARG A 183 -13.36 1.48 12.37
N PHE A 184 -12.85 1.85 11.20
CA PHE A 184 -12.76 3.25 10.76
C PHE A 184 -14.03 3.78 10.07
N THR A 185 -14.66 2.95 9.24
CA THR A 185 -15.80 3.43 8.44
C THR A 185 -17.07 3.55 9.27
N ARG A 186 -17.26 2.72 10.29
CA ARG A 186 -18.48 2.73 11.10
C ARG A 186 -18.68 4.07 11.85
N PRO A 187 -17.68 4.60 12.59
CA PRO A 187 -17.78 5.91 13.23
C PRO A 187 -18.08 7.05 12.25
N ILE A 188 -17.43 7.05 11.08
CA ILE A 188 -17.66 8.07 10.05
C ILE A 188 -19.11 8.06 9.53
N LEU A 189 -19.67 6.87 9.33
CA LEU A 189 -21.09 6.74 8.92
C LEU A 189 -22.04 7.19 10.03
N GLU A 190 -21.72 6.94 11.29
CA GLU A 190 -22.48 7.37 12.45
C GLU A 190 -22.47 8.91 12.58
N LEU A 191 -21.30 9.54 12.41
CA LEU A 191 -21.18 11.00 12.36
C LEU A 191 -21.97 11.62 11.18
N ASN A 192 -21.93 10.98 10.02
CA ASN A 192 -22.73 11.42 8.88
C ASN A 192 -24.26 11.33 9.15
N ASP A 193 -24.73 10.28 9.82
CA ASP A 193 -26.14 10.13 10.18
C ASP A 193 -26.58 11.21 11.19
N ILE A 194 -25.73 11.53 12.17
CA ILE A 194 -25.95 12.64 13.11
C ILE A 194 -26.03 13.97 12.36
N ALA A 195 -25.09 14.27 11.49
CA ALA A 195 -25.09 15.49 10.70
C ALA A 195 -26.35 15.61 9.80
N GLN A 196 -26.80 14.49 9.22
CA GLN A 196 -28.07 14.48 8.48
C GLN A 196 -29.29 14.71 9.36
N SER A 197 -29.29 14.21 10.60
CA SER A 197 -30.37 14.49 11.57
C SER A 197 -30.39 15.97 11.97
N MET A 198 -29.23 16.56 12.25
CA MET A 198 -29.09 17.99 12.52
C MET A 198 -29.60 18.86 11.36
N ALA A 199 -29.33 18.46 10.11
CA ALA A 199 -29.87 19.17 8.94
C ALA A 199 -31.41 19.16 8.84
N ARG A 200 -32.06 18.21 9.54
CA ARG A 200 -33.52 18.11 9.68
C ARG A 200 -34.03 18.72 10.99
N LEU A 201 -33.19 19.48 11.71
CA LEU A 201 -33.47 20.07 13.01
C LEU A 201 -33.73 19.01 14.12
N ASP A 202 -33.26 17.81 13.95
CA ASP A 202 -33.28 16.76 14.98
C ASP A 202 -31.91 16.68 15.65
N PHE A 203 -31.82 17.23 16.86
CA PHE A 203 -30.62 17.33 17.68
C PHE A 203 -30.56 16.25 18.78
N THR A 204 -31.45 15.25 18.73
CA THR A 204 -31.57 14.21 19.76
C THR A 204 -30.43 13.20 19.69
N LYS A 205 -29.87 13.00 18.49
CA LYS A 205 -28.76 12.06 18.28
C LYS A 205 -27.45 12.70 18.67
N LYS A 206 -26.65 11.95 19.45
CA LYS A 206 -25.31 12.36 19.85
C LYS A 206 -24.33 11.24 19.53
N TYR A 207 -23.11 11.60 19.12
CA TYR A 207 -22.03 10.66 18.93
C TYR A 207 -21.55 10.13 20.29
N ARG A 208 -21.47 8.78 20.39
CA ARG A 208 -20.91 8.13 21.57
C ARG A 208 -19.42 8.00 21.40
N ILE A 209 -18.66 8.57 22.32
CA ILE A 209 -17.21 8.47 22.37
C ILE A 209 -16.82 7.03 22.63
N THR A 210 -16.16 6.41 21.64
CA THR A 210 -15.75 4.99 21.69
C THR A 210 -14.29 4.76 21.32
N THR A 211 -13.60 5.80 20.84
CA THR A 211 -12.23 5.77 20.38
C THR A 211 -11.43 6.84 21.11
N ASN A 212 -10.12 6.69 21.23
CA ASN A 212 -9.25 7.69 21.83
C ASN A 212 -8.30 8.21 20.73
N ASP A 213 -8.90 8.77 19.67
CA ASP A 213 -8.22 9.22 18.47
C ASP A 213 -8.90 10.49 17.90
N GLU A 214 -8.49 10.93 16.73
CA GLU A 214 -9.02 12.12 16.06
C GLU A 214 -10.54 12.02 15.74
N LEU A 215 -11.07 10.79 15.69
CA LEU A 215 -12.53 10.58 15.53
C LEU A 215 -13.30 10.93 16.79
N GLU A 216 -12.70 10.76 17.95
CA GLU A 216 -13.28 11.23 19.22
C GLU A 216 -13.38 12.75 19.24
N GLU A 217 -12.29 13.45 18.89
CA GLU A 217 -12.26 14.91 18.84
C GLU A 217 -13.30 15.46 17.85
N LEU A 218 -13.41 14.82 16.68
CA LEU A 218 -14.44 15.17 15.70
C LEU A 218 -15.85 14.91 16.25
N GLY A 219 -16.06 13.81 16.94
CA GLY A 219 -17.34 13.47 17.56
C GLY A 219 -17.76 14.46 18.63
N GLN A 220 -16.82 14.89 19.48
CA GLN A 220 -17.06 15.94 20.49
C GLN A 220 -17.42 17.29 19.84
N SER A 221 -16.71 17.65 18.77
CA SER A 221 -16.97 18.87 18.02
C SER A 221 -18.39 18.89 17.39
N ILE A 222 -18.79 17.76 16.81
CA ILE A 222 -20.14 17.58 16.24
C ILE A 222 -21.20 17.65 17.34
N ASN A 223 -20.98 17.06 18.52
CA ASN A 223 -21.89 17.15 19.64
C ASN A 223 -22.04 18.59 20.14
N SER A 224 -20.93 19.32 20.30
CA SER A 224 -20.92 20.73 20.71
C SER A 224 -21.66 21.62 19.70
N LEU A 225 -21.41 21.43 18.40
CA LEU A 225 -22.11 22.14 17.34
C LEU A 225 -23.62 21.86 17.38
N SER A 226 -24.02 20.61 17.62
CA SER A 226 -25.41 20.20 17.77
C SER A 226 -26.09 20.91 18.93
N ASP A 227 -25.41 21.06 20.09
CA ASP A 227 -25.93 21.75 21.26
C ASP A 227 -26.11 23.25 20.99
N GLN A 228 -25.10 23.91 20.42
CA GLN A 228 -25.16 25.34 20.07
C GLN A 228 -26.26 25.65 19.05
N LEU A 229 -26.43 24.81 18.03
CA LEU A 229 -27.50 24.99 17.04
C LEU A 229 -28.89 24.81 17.67
N ASN A 230 -29.05 23.81 18.54
CA ASN A 230 -30.32 23.58 19.24
C ASN A 230 -30.69 24.78 20.13
N GLU A 231 -29.74 25.33 20.87
CA GLU A 231 -29.91 26.53 21.70
C GLU A 231 -30.31 27.76 20.85
N ALA A 232 -29.54 28.02 19.78
CA ALA A 232 -29.81 29.16 18.89
C ALA A 232 -31.20 29.06 18.22
N ILE A 233 -31.63 27.87 17.82
CA ILE A 233 -32.98 27.67 17.25
C ILE A 233 -34.07 27.86 18.31
N SER A 234 -33.85 27.38 19.53
CA SER A 234 -34.80 27.58 20.65
C SER A 234 -34.95 29.06 20.95
N ASP A 235 -33.85 29.83 21.00
CA ASP A 235 -33.85 31.27 21.24
C ASP A 235 -34.58 32.04 20.12
N LEU A 236 -34.32 31.65 18.86
CA LEU A 236 -35.04 32.23 17.72
C LEU A 236 -36.55 31.95 17.76
N GLN A 237 -36.94 30.74 18.14
CA GLN A 237 -38.36 30.38 18.31
C GLN A 237 -38.99 31.17 19.43
N GLY A 238 -38.30 31.34 20.57
CA GLY A 238 -38.76 32.17 21.70
C GLY A 238 -38.92 33.65 21.33
N ALA A 239 -37.91 34.21 20.63
CA ALA A 239 -37.96 35.58 20.14
C ALA A 239 -39.10 35.80 19.13
N ASN A 240 -39.30 34.83 18.22
CA ASN A 240 -40.39 34.90 17.23
C ASN A 240 -41.79 34.84 17.89
N ALA A 241 -41.94 34.00 18.93
CA ALA A 241 -43.18 33.92 19.69
C ALA A 241 -43.49 35.26 20.40
N LYS A 242 -42.49 35.87 21.06
CA LYS A 242 -42.66 37.23 21.68
C LYS A 242 -43.00 38.30 20.65
N LEU A 243 -42.31 38.28 19.49
CA LEU A 243 -42.59 39.25 18.43
C LEU A 243 -44.03 39.12 17.92
N LYS A 244 -44.55 37.92 17.76
CA LYS A 244 -45.95 37.66 17.38
C LYS A 244 -46.92 38.22 18.44
N GLU A 245 -46.69 38.00 19.72
CA GLU A 245 -47.50 38.51 20.82
C GLU A 245 -47.50 40.06 20.84
N ASP A 246 -46.32 40.66 20.63
CA ASP A 246 -46.24 42.15 20.59
C ASP A 246 -46.93 42.71 19.35
N ILE A 247 -46.92 42.04 18.21
CA ILE A 247 -47.67 42.43 17.02
C ILE A 247 -49.19 42.39 17.29
N GLU A 248 -49.71 41.33 17.90
CA GLU A 248 -51.12 41.19 18.24
C GLU A 248 -51.55 42.23 19.28
N ARG A 249 -50.69 42.47 20.27
CA ARG A 249 -50.94 43.52 21.27
C ARG A 249 -51.04 44.92 20.63
N LYS A 250 -50.10 45.24 19.72
CA LYS A 250 -50.12 46.49 18.94
C LYS A 250 -51.39 46.61 18.10
N ARG A 251 -51.79 45.57 17.41
CA ARG A 251 -53.06 45.58 16.61
C ARG A 251 -54.27 45.87 17.47
N HIS A 252 -54.35 45.20 18.60
CA HIS A 252 -55.48 45.45 19.56
C HIS A 252 -55.51 46.91 20.06
N ILE A 253 -54.37 47.49 20.40
CA ILE A 253 -54.25 48.88 20.78
C ILE A 253 -54.66 49.80 19.63
N ASP A 254 -54.24 49.53 18.40
CA ASP A 254 -54.59 50.33 17.23
C ASP A 254 -56.11 50.23 16.90
N GLU A 255 -56.73 49.07 17.09
CA GLU A 255 -58.17 48.85 16.93
C GLU A 255 -58.93 49.64 17.98
N MET A 256 -58.58 49.55 19.27
CA MET A 256 -59.21 50.37 20.35
C MET A 256 -59.04 51.85 20.09
N ARG A 257 -57.88 52.29 19.60
CA ARG A 257 -57.63 53.70 19.26
C ARG A 257 -58.53 54.18 18.13
N LYS A 258 -58.73 53.35 17.08
CA LYS A 258 -59.66 53.69 15.98
C LYS A 258 -61.12 53.79 16.47
N GLU A 259 -61.54 52.83 17.28
CA GLU A 259 -62.86 52.76 17.85
C GLU A 259 -63.12 53.97 18.76
N PHE A 260 -62.13 54.31 19.61
CA PHE A 260 -62.22 55.54 20.45
C PHE A 260 -62.35 56.81 19.61
N VAL A 261 -61.48 57.00 18.59
CA VAL A 261 -61.54 58.17 17.70
C VAL A 261 -62.91 58.23 16.98
N TYR A 262 -63.45 57.10 16.55
CA TYR A 262 -64.74 57.01 15.88
C TYR A 262 -65.90 57.41 16.86
N SER A 263 -65.94 56.84 18.06
CA SER A 263 -66.91 57.10 19.08
C SER A 263 -66.89 58.58 19.51
N VAL A 264 -65.70 59.12 19.81
CA VAL A 264 -65.56 60.55 20.19
C VAL A 264 -66.03 61.49 19.05
N SER A 265 -65.66 61.16 17.83
CA SER A 265 -66.05 61.93 16.64
C SER A 265 -67.59 61.92 16.46
N HIS A 266 -68.24 60.80 16.69
CA HIS A 266 -69.68 60.65 16.60
C HIS A 266 -70.39 61.36 17.71
N GLU A 267 -69.96 61.29 18.99
CA GLU A 267 -70.52 61.94 20.10
C GLU A 267 -70.36 63.49 20.10
N LEU A 268 -69.22 63.95 19.51
CA LEU A 268 -68.99 65.38 19.32
C LEU A 268 -69.81 65.97 18.15
N LYS A 269 -70.10 65.22 17.10
CA LYS A 269 -70.86 65.68 15.92
C LYS A 269 -72.27 66.02 16.26
N THR A 270 -72.95 65.31 17.18
CA THR A 270 -74.32 65.56 17.60
C THR A 270 -74.47 66.87 18.34
N PRO A 271 -73.72 67.24 19.41
CA PRO A 271 -73.83 68.52 20.08
C PRO A 271 -73.35 69.69 19.21
N LEU A 272 -72.32 69.48 18.35
CA LEU A 272 -71.89 70.51 17.41
C LEU A 272 -72.99 70.84 16.39
N ALA A 273 -73.70 69.86 15.85
CA ALA A 273 -74.83 70.06 14.95
C ALA A 273 -75.99 70.80 15.64
N LEU A 274 -76.27 70.53 16.92
CA LEU A 274 -77.23 71.24 17.71
C LEU A 274 -76.82 72.71 17.95
N ILE A 275 -75.54 72.94 18.32
CA ILE A 275 -75.01 74.30 18.50
C ILE A 275 -75.08 75.09 17.19
N GLN A 276 -74.67 74.44 16.08
CA GLN A 276 -74.73 75.05 14.76
C GLN A 276 -76.20 75.41 14.39
N GLY A 277 -77.14 74.49 14.60
CA GLY A 277 -78.58 74.72 14.33
C GLY A 277 -79.18 75.88 15.19
N TYR A 278 -78.82 75.99 16.47
CA TYR A 278 -79.21 77.10 17.31
C TYR A 278 -78.56 78.41 16.86
N ALA A 279 -77.31 78.41 16.47
CA ALA A 279 -76.61 79.61 16.00
C ALA A 279 -77.16 80.10 14.65
N GLU A 280 -77.55 79.17 13.73
CA GLU A 280 -78.25 79.53 12.51
C GLU A 280 -79.69 80.06 12.78
N GLY A 281 -80.38 79.43 13.70
CA GLY A 281 -81.72 79.93 14.11
C GLY A 281 -81.72 81.36 14.74
N LEU A 282 -80.66 81.75 15.46
CA LEU A 282 -80.44 83.08 15.98
C LEU A 282 -80.01 84.08 14.92
N LYS A 283 -79.61 83.74 13.78
CA LYS A 283 -79.25 84.61 12.65
C LYS A 283 -80.43 84.96 11.76
N VAL A 284 -81.52 84.22 11.87
CA VAL A 284 -82.73 84.41 11.02
C VAL A 284 -83.82 85.20 11.74
N ASN A 285 -83.65 85.52 13.01
CA ASN A 285 -84.50 86.46 13.76
C ASN A 285 -83.73 87.78 13.94
#